data_a87626c4496f5e96e5e2bfdcf2eb0ff3
#
_entry.id   a87626c4496f5e96e5e2bfdcf2eb0ff3
#
_cell.length_a   1.000
_cell.length_b   1.000
_cell.length_c   1.000
_cell.angle_alpha   90.00
_cell.angle_beta   90.00
_cell.angle_gamma   90.00
#
_symmetry.space_group_name_H-M   'P 1'
#
loop_
_entity.id
_entity.type
_entity.pdbx_description
1 polymer ?
#
loop_
_entity_poly.entity_id
_entity_poly.type
_entity_poly.pdbx_seq_one_letter_code
_entity_poly.pdbx_strand_id
1 'polypeptide(L)'
;MTSLSYPDLFRLTGRGFAITSLLARLPLAMSQMGTMLLVSSPLVAGRMGPGGAAAGAVAAAIAVGSPIVGALTDRHGQRTILLVQSIVAGLGLIGEAVAALCGAAWPVIAAIGVVIGLFLPQVGTMARVRWRQVAAHHPSIRAGVLEASFAWEGAVDEASFALGPALVGILGVIFGPVPALITAGVILLVFGSWFAVHPTVRLVAPHPATTEQAQGRLLTLGTVQTTIGILFMGLVFGTVQTGTTSLATQAGQPGYAGLLHALLSIGSASAGLLLPRLARRLDMVR
;
A
#
# COMPACT_ATOMS: atom_id res chain seq x y z
N MET A 1 7.11 22.06 -23.46
CA MET A 1 7.61 20.77 -22.95
C MET A 1 6.65 19.70 -23.43
N THR A 2 7.10 18.77 -24.27
CA THR A 2 6.26 17.67 -24.78
C THR A 2 6.00 16.69 -23.64
N SER A 3 4.74 16.59 -23.21
CA SER A 3 4.35 15.59 -22.21
C SER A 3 4.56 14.19 -22.80
N LEU A 4 5.32 13.34 -22.09
CA LEU A 4 5.52 11.96 -22.50
C LEU A 4 4.21 11.18 -22.37
N SER A 5 3.82 10.42 -23.41
CA SER A 5 2.62 9.61 -23.36
C SER A 5 2.85 8.34 -22.50
N TYR A 6 1.79 7.80 -21.88
CA TYR A 6 1.90 6.55 -21.10
C TYR A 6 2.41 5.34 -21.94
N PRO A 7 1.98 5.15 -23.21
CA PRO A 7 2.56 4.09 -24.04
C PRO A 7 4.07 4.22 -24.23
N ASP A 8 4.59 5.44 -24.37
CA ASP A 8 6.03 5.67 -24.49
C ASP A 8 6.75 5.44 -23.17
N LEU A 9 6.14 5.85 -22.05
CA LEU A 9 6.65 5.57 -20.72
C LEU A 9 6.82 4.05 -20.48
N PHE A 10 5.81 3.24 -20.86
CA PHE A 10 5.87 1.79 -20.70
C PHE A 10 6.81 1.08 -21.66
N ARG A 11 7.22 1.72 -22.77
CA ARG A 11 8.28 1.18 -23.62
C ARG A 11 9.65 1.21 -22.93
N LEU A 12 9.87 2.17 -21.99
CA LEU A 12 11.14 2.30 -21.27
C LEU A 12 11.34 1.19 -20.22
N THR A 13 10.27 0.68 -19.61
CA THR A 13 10.35 -0.32 -18.52
C THR A 13 9.73 -1.66 -18.89
N GLY A 14 8.94 -1.69 -19.95
CA GLY A 14 8.08 -2.83 -20.30
C GLY A 14 6.73 -2.79 -19.57
N ARG A 15 5.69 -3.32 -20.22
CA ARG A 15 4.33 -3.40 -19.65
C ARG A 15 4.27 -4.26 -18.38
N GLY A 16 5.16 -5.24 -18.25
CA GLY A 16 5.27 -6.10 -17.07
C GLY A 16 5.55 -5.31 -15.80
N PHE A 17 6.33 -4.23 -15.86
CA PHE A 17 6.59 -3.36 -14.71
C PHE A 17 5.32 -2.68 -14.19
N ALA A 18 4.51 -2.12 -15.07
CA ALA A 18 3.26 -1.45 -14.69
C ALA A 18 2.26 -2.44 -14.06
N ILE A 19 2.10 -3.63 -14.65
CA ILE A 19 1.18 -4.67 -14.15
C ILE A 19 1.64 -5.18 -12.79
N THR A 20 2.91 -5.54 -12.65
CA THR A 20 3.44 -6.06 -11.38
C THR A 20 3.42 -4.99 -10.29
N SER A 21 3.70 -3.73 -10.61
CA SER A 21 3.63 -2.61 -9.67
C SER A 21 2.22 -2.40 -9.15
N LEU A 22 1.19 -2.45 -10.01
CA LEU A 22 -0.21 -2.32 -9.60
C LEU A 22 -0.63 -3.49 -8.70
N LEU A 23 -0.45 -4.74 -9.18
CA LEU A 23 -0.95 -5.91 -8.48
C LEU A 23 -0.22 -6.17 -7.15
N ALA A 24 1.09 -5.90 -7.09
CA ALA A 24 1.86 -6.05 -5.86
C ALA A 24 1.50 -5.03 -4.75
N ARG A 25 0.78 -3.95 -5.07
CA ARG A 25 0.28 -2.96 -4.08
C ARG A 25 -1.04 -3.36 -3.44
N LEU A 26 -1.86 -4.15 -4.13
CA LEU A 26 -3.18 -4.53 -3.63
C LEU A 26 -3.14 -5.16 -2.24
N PRO A 27 -2.20 -6.07 -1.90
CA PRO A 27 -2.11 -6.66 -0.57
C PRO A 27 -1.92 -5.65 0.56
N LEU A 28 -1.22 -4.55 0.33
CA LEU A 28 -1.08 -3.46 1.31
C LEU A 28 -2.45 -2.85 1.65
N ALA A 29 -3.27 -2.57 0.63
CA ALA A 29 -4.61 -2.01 0.80
C ALA A 29 -5.63 -3.05 1.31
N MET A 30 -5.41 -4.34 1.06
CA MET A 30 -6.28 -5.44 1.50
C MET A 30 -6.01 -5.87 2.94
N SER A 31 -4.77 -5.81 3.42
CA SER A 31 -4.33 -6.42 4.68
C SER A 31 -5.09 -5.89 5.89
N GLN A 32 -5.11 -4.58 6.11
CA GLN A 32 -5.73 -3.99 7.31
C GLN A 32 -7.22 -4.29 7.39
N MET A 33 -7.94 -4.07 6.28
CA MET A 33 -9.38 -4.33 6.23
C MET A 33 -9.69 -5.83 6.28
N GLY A 34 -8.90 -6.65 5.60
CA GLY A 34 -9.03 -8.11 5.64
C GLY A 34 -8.84 -8.66 7.06
N THR A 35 -7.78 -8.25 7.76
CA THR A 35 -7.52 -8.60 9.17
C THR A 35 -8.66 -8.12 10.07
N MET A 36 -9.12 -6.87 9.89
CA MET A 36 -10.23 -6.32 10.66
C MET A 36 -11.51 -7.17 10.51
N LEU A 37 -11.90 -7.48 9.28
CA LEU A 37 -13.09 -8.28 8.99
C LEU A 37 -12.95 -9.72 9.49
N LEU A 38 -11.78 -10.33 9.31
CA LEU A 38 -11.50 -11.69 9.78
C LEU A 38 -11.65 -11.78 11.30
N VAL A 39 -10.97 -10.90 12.04
CA VAL A 39 -10.97 -10.92 13.51
C VAL A 39 -12.32 -10.52 14.07
N SER A 40 -13.04 -9.60 13.43
CA SER A 40 -14.39 -9.20 13.85
C SER A 40 -15.45 -10.25 13.56
N SER A 41 -15.17 -11.21 12.67
CA SER A 41 -16.13 -12.25 12.29
C SER A 41 -16.42 -13.24 13.43
N PRO A 42 -17.57 -13.93 13.39
CA PRO A 42 -17.90 -15.00 14.35
C PRO A 42 -16.87 -16.14 14.38
N LEU A 43 -16.07 -16.28 13.33
CA LEU A 43 -15.01 -17.29 13.24
C LEU A 43 -13.91 -17.07 14.30
N VAL A 44 -13.66 -15.81 14.70
CA VAL A 44 -12.56 -15.44 15.61
C VAL A 44 -13.09 -14.80 16.89
N ALA A 45 -13.40 -13.51 16.87
CA ALA A 45 -13.80 -12.78 18.08
C ALA A 45 -15.29 -12.38 18.11
N GLY A 46 -15.94 -12.31 16.95
CA GLY A 46 -17.34 -11.89 16.83
C GLY A 46 -17.62 -10.46 17.28
N ARG A 47 -16.59 -9.62 17.44
CA ARG A 47 -16.69 -8.26 17.98
C ARG A 47 -15.76 -7.31 17.25
N MET A 48 -16.18 -6.04 17.09
CA MET A 48 -15.41 -5.01 16.36
C MET A 48 -14.16 -4.56 17.11
N GLY A 49 -14.15 -4.55 18.45
CA GLY A 49 -13.00 -4.07 19.22
C GLY A 49 -11.71 -4.84 18.92
N PRO A 50 -11.70 -6.18 19.08
CA PRO A 50 -10.55 -7.00 18.70
C PRO A 50 -10.14 -6.85 17.24
N GLY A 51 -11.10 -6.72 16.28
CA GLY A 51 -10.79 -6.48 14.87
C GLY A 51 -10.10 -5.16 14.62
N GLY A 52 -10.59 -4.09 15.23
CA GLY A 52 -9.95 -2.79 15.17
C GLY A 52 -8.56 -2.78 15.81
N ALA A 53 -8.38 -3.48 16.95
CA ALA A 53 -7.08 -3.61 17.60
C ALA A 53 -6.07 -4.37 16.74
N ALA A 54 -6.49 -5.48 16.09
CA ALA A 54 -5.63 -6.24 15.19
C ALA A 54 -5.24 -5.42 13.96
N ALA A 55 -6.19 -4.74 13.30
CA ALA A 55 -5.89 -3.86 12.18
C ALA A 55 -4.98 -2.68 12.57
N GLY A 56 -5.19 -2.10 13.75
CA GLY A 56 -4.32 -1.08 14.33
C GLY A 56 -2.90 -1.58 14.58
N ALA A 57 -2.75 -2.82 15.05
CA ALA A 57 -1.45 -3.46 15.24
C ALA A 57 -0.69 -3.65 13.90
N VAL A 58 -1.40 -4.08 12.84
CA VAL A 58 -0.84 -4.15 11.48
C VAL A 58 -0.38 -2.76 11.02
N ALA A 59 -1.22 -1.73 11.18
CA ALA A 59 -0.88 -0.36 10.77
C ALA A 59 0.34 0.19 11.53
N ALA A 60 0.41 -0.01 12.84
CA ALA A 60 1.56 0.38 13.66
C ALA A 60 2.83 -0.35 13.24
N ALA A 61 2.72 -1.64 12.94
CA ALA A 61 3.84 -2.44 12.45
C ALA A 61 4.34 -1.94 11.09
N ILE A 62 3.44 -1.56 10.17
CA ILE A 62 3.81 -0.94 8.88
C ILE A 62 4.58 0.36 9.13
N ALA A 63 4.10 1.21 10.04
CA ALA A 63 4.74 2.49 10.34
C ALA A 63 6.16 2.31 10.86
N VAL A 64 6.40 1.29 11.72
CA VAL A 64 7.72 0.97 12.26
C VAL A 64 8.59 0.26 11.21
N GLY A 65 8.03 -0.70 10.49
CA GLY A 65 8.75 -1.51 9.50
C GLY A 65 9.24 -0.73 8.31
N SER A 66 8.43 0.21 7.79
CA SER A 66 8.73 0.94 6.55
C SER A 66 10.09 1.67 6.57
N PRO A 67 10.47 2.46 7.58
CA PRO A 67 11.78 3.12 7.60
C PRO A 67 12.93 2.11 7.77
N ILE A 68 12.73 1.05 8.56
CA ILE A 68 13.74 0.00 8.77
C ILE A 68 14.03 -0.72 7.45
N VAL A 69 12.97 -1.13 6.77
CA VAL A 69 13.08 -1.80 5.47
C VAL A 69 13.65 -0.87 4.40
N GLY A 70 13.29 0.42 4.43
CA GLY A 70 13.92 1.44 3.57
C GLY A 70 15.43 1.45 3.71
N ALA A 71 15.93 1.56 4.94
CA ALA A 71 17.36 1.55 5.24
C ALA A 71 18.05 0.22 4.86
N LEU A 72 17.38 -0.92 5.06
CA LEU A 72 17.89 -2.22 4.62
C LEU A 72 17.95 -2.32 3.10
N THR A 73 16.96 -1.77 2.41
CA THR A 73 16.90 -1.74 0.94
C THR A 73 18.05 -0.92 0.35
N ASP A 74 18.38 0.22 0.96
CA ASP A 74 19.50 1.06 0.54
C ASP A 74 20.84 0.34 0.69
N ARG A 75 20.99 -0.50 1.74
CA ARG A 75 22.23 -1.25 2.01
C ARG A 75 22.36 -2.53 1.20
N HIS A 76 21.30 -3.31 1.07
CA HIS A 76 21.32 -4.66 0.50
C HIS A 76 20.70 -4.76 -0.89
N GLY A 77 20.15 -3.64 -1.40
CA GLY A 77 19.45 -3.56 -2.68
C GLY A 77 17.99 -4.01 -2.63
N GLN A 78 17.20 -3.47 -3.54
CA GLN A 78 15.76 -3.70 -3.58
C GLN A 78 15.36 -5.17 -3.81
N ARG A 79 16.12 -5.91 -4.63
CA ARG A 79 15.76 -7.28 -5.03
C ARG A 79 15.59 -8.20 -3.83
N THR A 80 16.63 -8.32 -3.01
CA THR A 80 16.66 -9.25 -1.87
C THR A 80 15.61 -8.88 -0.84
N ILE A 81 15.55 -7.60 -0.48
CA ILE A 81 14.63 -7.13 0.55
C ILE A 81 13.18 -7.29 0.12
N LEU A 82 12.81 -6.91 -1.11
CA LEU A 82 11.45 -7.09 -1.63
C LEU A 82 11.05 -8.56 -1.75
N LEU A 83 11.98 -9.47 -2.09
CA LEU A 83 11.70 -10.91 -2.11
C LEU A 83 11.38 -11.42 -0.70
N VAL A 84 12.23 -11.11 0.28
CA VAL A 84 11.99 -11.50 1.67
C VAL A 84 10.66 -10.94 2.17
N GLN A 85 10.39 -9.67 1.92
CA GLN A 85 9.12 -9.03 2.29
C GLN A 85 7.92 -9.73 1.66
N SER A 86 7.97 -9.96 0.34
CA SER A 86 6.87 -10.58 -0.39
C SER A 86 6.59 -12.00 0.10
N ILE A 87 7.63 -12.77 0.42
CA ILE A 87 7.49 -14.14 0.94
C ILE A 87 6.96 -14.12 2.37
N VAL A 88 7.59 -13.36 3.28
CA VAL A 88 7.20 -13.35 4.70
C VAL A 88 5.80 -12.78 4.88
N ALA A 89 5.50 -11.62 4.29
CA ALA A 89 4.17 -11.02 4.42
C ALA A 89 3.11 -11.81 3.65
N GLY A 90 3.43 -12.36 2.47
CA GLY A 90 2.51 -13.19 1.70
C GLY A 90 2.13 -14.48 2.43
N LEU A 91 3.12 -15.21 2.96
CA LEU A 91 2.87 -16.39 3.81
C LEU A 91 2.18 -16.00 5.13
N GLY A 92 2.50 -14.84 5.69
CA GLY A 92 1.85 -14.31 6.88
C GLY A 92 0.35 -14.10 6.67
N LEU A 93 -0.07 -13.48 5.55
CA LEU A 93 -1.48 -13.27 5.20
C LEU A 93 -2.25 -14.61 5.05
N ILE A 94 -1.62 -15.60 4.41
CA ILE A 94 -2.20 -16.94 4.32
C ILE A 94 -2.23 -17.60 5.70
N GLY A 95 -1.15 -17.47 6.47
CA GLY A 95 -1.02 -18.00 7.83
C GLY A 95 -2.06 -17.42 8.80
N GLU A 96 -2.36 -16.12 8.69
CA GLU A 96 -3.43 -15.46 9.46
C GLU A 96 -4.81 -16.08 9.16
N ALA A 97 -5.11 -16.32 7.89
CA ALA A 97 -6.34 -16.97 7.46
C ALA A 97 -6.42 -18.43 7.96
N VAL A 98 -5.33 -19.18 7.84
CA VAL A 98 -5.25 -20.57 8.34
C VAL A 98 -5.35 -20.63 9.86
N ALA A 99 -4.67 -19.73 10.58
CA ALA A 99 -4.77 -19.66 12.05
C ALA A 99 -6.22 -19.44 12.52
N ALA A 100 -6.97 -18.56 11.82
CA ALA A 100 -8.39 -18.35 12.10
C ALA A 100 -9.22 -19.62 11.87
N LEU A 101 -8.98 -20.36 10.78
CA LEU A 101 -9.66 -21.64 10.51
C LEU A 101 -9.33 -22.72 11.53
N CYS A 102 -8.12 -22.68 12.11
CA CYS A 102 -7.69 -23.58 13.19
C CYS A 102 -8.19 -23.15 14.57
N GLY A 103 -9.03 -22.11 14.68
CA GLY A 103 -9.59 -21.64 15.94
C GLY A 103 -8.62 -20.87 16.83
N ALA A 104 -7.59 -20.26 16.25
CA ALA A 104 -6.64 -19.44 17.00
C ALA A 104 -7.33 -18.22 17.63
N ALA A 105 -6.94 -17.89 18.86
CA ALA A 105 -7.44 -16.71 19.54
C ALA A 105 -6.99 -15.42 18.80
N TRP A 106 -7.83 -14.39 18.83
CA TRP A 106 -7.56 -13.13 18.13
C TRP A 106 -6.20 -12.48 18.44
N PRO A 107 -5.60 -12.58 19.65
CA PRO A 107 -4.28 -12.02 19.89
C PRO A 107 -3.16 -12.72 19.10
N VAL A 108 -3.32 -14.03 18.83
CA VAL A 108 -2.37 -14.78 17.98
C VAL A 108 -2.45 -14.28 16.55
N ILE A 109 -3.67 -14.07 16.04
CA ILE A 109 -3.91 -13.52 14.71
C ILE A 109 -3.33 -12.10 14.62
N ALA A 110 -3.56 -11.25 15.62
CA ALA A 110 -2.98 -9.91 15.69
C ALA A 110 -1.44 -9.95 15.72
N ALA A 111 -0.83 -10.91 16.41
CA ALA A 111 0.63 -11.08 16.42
C ALA A 111 1.18 -11.47 15.03
N ILE A 112 0.48 -12.35 14.31
CA ILE A 112 0.79 -12.64 12.89
C ILE A 112 0.64 -11.36 12.06
N GLY A 113 -0.42 -10.57 12.29
CA GLY A 113 -0.64 -9.27 11.66
C GLY A 113 0.51 -8.28 11.88
N VAL A 114 1.11 -8.26 13.06
CA VAL A 114 2.31 -7.45 13.34
C VAL A 114 3.48 -7.89 12.45
N VAL A 115 3.72 -9.19 12.32
CA VAL A 115 4.77 -9.69 11.42
C VAL A 115 4.47 -9.30 9.97
N ILE A 116 3.23 -9.46 9.53
CA ILE A 116 2.79 -9.02 8.21
C ILE A 116 3.13 -7.54 8.02
N GLY A 117 2.69 -6.67 8.93
CA GLY A 117 2.90 -5.23 8.83
C GLY A 117 4.37 -4.82 8.77
N LEU A 118 5.25 -5.45 9.56
CA LEU A 118 6.70 -5.20 9.53
C LEU A 118 7.33 -5.54 8.18
N PHE A 119 6.83 -6.56 7.49
CA PHE A 119 7.38 -7.05 6.23
C PHE A 119 6.55 -6.66 5.00
N LEU A 120 5.46 -5.90 5.13
CA LEU A 120 4.64 -5.53 3.99
C LEU A 120 5.39 -4.54 3.06
N PRO A 121 5.62 -4.89 1.77
CA PRO A 121 6.46 -4.08 0.90
C PRO A 121 5.79 -2.77 0.48
N GLN A 122 6.53 -1.67 0.55
CA GLN A 122 6.13 -0.36 0.05
C GLN A 122 6.42 -0.24 -1.46
N VAL A 123 5.72 -1.02 -2.27
CA VAL A 123 5.96 -1.15 -3.72
C VAL A 123 5.92 0.20 -4.42
N GLY A 124 4.99 1.10 -4.04
CA GLY A 124 4.89 2.42 -4.63
C GLY A 124 6.14 3.30 -4.46
N THR A 125 6.71 3.28 -3.28
CA THR A 125 7.97 4.00 -2.99
C THR A 125 9.12 3.40 -3.81
N MET A 126 9.23 2.08 -3.86
CA MET A 126 10.27 1.38 -4.60
C MET A 126 10.15 1.59 -6.12
N ALA A 127 8.93 1.64 -6.65
CA ALA A 127 8.67 1.95 -8.05
C ALA A 127 9.12 3.38 -8.41
N ARG A 128 8.82 4.38 -7.56
CA ARG A 128 9.27 5.76 -7.76
C ARG A 128 10.79 5.89 -7.78
N VAL A 129 11.50 5.12 -6.94
CA VAL A 129 12.97 5.07 -6.98
C VAL A 129 13.45 4.50 -8.32
N ARG A 130 12.83 3.42 -8.84
CA ARG A 130 13.18 2.86 -10.15
C ARG A 130 12.93 3.86 -11.29
N TRP A 131 11.81 4.58 -11.27
CA TRP A 131 11.51 5.61 -12.27
C TRP A 131 12.54 6.73 -12.29
N ARG A 132 13.05 7.15 -11.13
CA ARG A 132 14.14 8.15 -11.06
C ARG A 132 15.39 7.65 -11.78
N GLN A 133 15.72 6.37 -11.64
CA GLN A 133 16.87 5.78 -12.33
C GLN A 133 16.62 5.62 -13.83
N VAL A 134 15.42 5.21 -14.24
CA VAL A 134 15.03 5.19 -15.66
C VAL A 134 15.19 6.59 -16.27
N ALA A 135 14.70 7.62 -15.59
CA ALA A 135 14.83 9.00 -16.03
C ALA A 135 16.29 9.48 -16.12
N ALA A 136 17.16 9.01 -15.21
CA ALA A 136 18.58 9.34 -15.22
C ALA A 136 19.32 8.74 -16.45
N HIS A 137 18.86 7.58 -16.94
CA HIS A 137 19.39 6.95 -18.14
C HIS A 137 18.90 7.59 -19.46
N HIS A 138 17.94 8.53 -19.39
CA HIS A 138 17.35 9.21 -20.55
C HIS A 138 17.41 10.75 -20.37
N PRO A 139 18.60 11.38 -20.38
CA PRO A 139 18.77 12.80 -20.02
C PRO A 139 17.93 13.76 -20.87
N SER A 140 17.76 13.47 -22.16
CA SER A 140 17.02 14.33 -23.11
C SER A 140 15.53 14.45 -22.83
N ILE A 141 14.93 13.42 -22.19
CA ILE A 141 13.50 13.36 -21.86
C ILE A 141 13.24 13.21 -20.35
N ARG A 142 14.28 13.41 -19.52
CA ARG A 142 14.26 13.16 -18.07
C ARG A 142 13.06 13.81 -17.37
N ALA A 143 12.80 15.09 -17.64
CA ALA A 143 11.68 15.80 -17.01
C ALA A 143 10.33 15.18 -17.36
N GLY A 144 10.11 14.86 -18.65
CA GLY A 144 8.89 14.21 -19.11
C GLY A 144 8.69 12.81 -18.52
N VAL A 145 9.78 12.03 -18.37
CA VAL A 145 9.72 10.70 -17.71
C VAL A 145 9.31 10.84 -16.24
N LEU A 146 9.91 11.78 -15.50
CA LEU A 146 9.58 11.99 -14.08
C LEU A 146 8.14 12.45 -13.90
N GLU A 147 7.69 13.43 -14.69
CA GLU A 147 6.33 13.94 -14.64
C GLU A 147 5.31 12.84 -14.93
N ALA A 148 5.45 12.15 -16.07
CA ALA A 148 4.52 11.09 -16.47
C ALA A 148 4.54 9.89 -15.51
N SER A 149 5.72 9.47 -15.04
CA SER A 149 5.84 8.35 -14.12
C SER A 149 5.25 8.65 -12.74
N PHE A 150 5.46 9.84 -12.18
CA PHE A 150 4.88 10.18 -10.89
C PHE A 150 3.36 10.38 -10.97
N ALA A 151 2.85 10.91 -12.08
CA ALA A 151 1.40 10.96 -12.32
C ALA A 151 0.81 9.53 -12.41
N TRP A 152 1.48 8.62 -13.12
CA TRP A 152 1.13 7.20 -13.19
C TRP A 152 1.12 6.54 -11.82
N GLU A 153 2.21 6.70 -11.05
CA GLU A 153 2.33 6.10 -9.72
C GLU A 153 1.25 6.60 -8.75
N GLY A 154 0.89 7.89 -8.84
CA GLY A 154 -0.25 8.44 -8.10
C GLY A 154 -1.58 7.79 -8.47
N ALA A 155 -1.84 7.64 -9.77
CA ALA A 155 -3.06 6.98 -10.25
C ALA A 155 -3.12 5.49 -9.83
N VAL A 156 -1.97 4.81 -9.84
CA VAL A 156 -1.87 3.40 -9.38
C VAL A 156 -2.09 3.27 -7.87
N ASP A 157 -1.58 4.21 -7.07
CA ASP A 157 -1.84 4.23 -5.62
C ASP A 157 -3.36 4.38 -5.36
N GLU A 158 -4.01 5.36 -5.97
CA GLU A 158 -5.46 5.56 -5.83
C GLU A 158 -6.26 4.34 -6.29
N ALA A 159 -5.89 3.76 -7.44
CA ALA A 159 -6.53 2.54 -7.94
C ALA A 159 -6.34 1.37 -6.96
N SER A 160 -5.18 1.22 -6.33
CA SER A 160 -4.92 0.16 -5.37
C SER A 160 -5.74 0.32 -4.09
N PHE A 161 -5.88 1.55 -3.59
CA PHE A 161 -6.71 1.86 -2.42
C PHE A 161 -8.22 1.77 -2.70
N ALA A 162 -8.65 1.89 -3.96
CA ALA A 162 -10.03 1.60 -4.36
C ALA A 162 -10.26 0.09 -4.53
N LEU A 163 -9.39 -0.59 -5.28
CA LEU A 163 -9.56 -2.00 -5.64
C LEU A 163 -9.30 -2.94 -4.45
N GLY A 164 -8.34 -2.62 -3.57
CA GLY A 164 -8.01 -3.46 -2.42
C GLY A 164 -9.21 -3.70 -1.50
N PRO A 165 -9.81 -2.65 -0.91
CA PRO A 165 -11.02 -2.77 -0.10
C PRO A 165 -12.22 -3.35 -0.87
N ALA A 166 -12.38 -3.01 -2.16
CA ALA A 166 -13.43 -3.58 -2.99
C ALA A 166 -13.30 -5.11 -3.11
N LEU A 167 -12.08 -5.61 -3.36
CA LEU A 167 -11.80 -7.05 -3.42
C LEU A 167 -12.08 -7.74 -2.08
N VAL A 168 -11.64 -7.12 -0.97
CA VAL A 168 -11.94 -7.64 0.37
C VAL A 168 -13.45 -7.68 0.61
N GLY A 169 -14.18 -6.63 0.22
CA GLY A 169 -15.62 -6.56 0.36
C GLY A 169 -16.34 -7.63 -0.48
N ILE A 170 -16.00 -7.73 -1.77
CA ILE A 170 -16.60 -8.69 -2.71
C ILE A 170 -16.37 -10.12 -2.22
N LEU A 171 -15.11 -10.47 -1.91
CA LEU A 171 -14.77 -11.80 -1.42
C LEU A 171 -15.42 -12.07 -0.07
N GLY A 172 -15.49 -11.05 0.79
CA GLY A 172 -16.15 -11.14 2.11
C GLY A 172 -17.65 -11.38 2.02
N VAL A 173 -18.35 -10.77 1.05
CA VAL A 173 -19.79 -11.00 0.82
C VAL A 173 -20.06 -12.40 0.28
N ILE A 174 -19.26 -12.86 -0.68
CA ILE A 174 -19.53 -14.12 -1.41
C ILE A 174 -19.02 -15.33 -0.63
N PHE A 175 -17.85 -15.26 -0.03
CA PHE A 175 -17.13 -16.41 0.52
C PHE A 175 -16.72 -16.26 1.99
N GLY A 176 -17.01 -15.11 2.61
CA GLY A 176 -16.52 -14.77 3.94
C GLY A 176 -15.11 -14.16 3.95
N PRO A 177 -14.58 -13.79 5.15
CA PRO A 177 -13.36 -12.98 5.25
C PRO A 177 -12.06 -13.75 4.93
N VAL A 178 -12.04 -15.07 5.09
CA VAL A 178 -10.83 -15.89 4.91
C VAL A 178 -10.26 -15.82 3.48
N PRO A 179 -11.04 -16.01 2.41
CA PRO A 179 -10.52 -15.97 1.04
C PRO A 179 -9.90 -14.63 0.65
N ALA A 180 -10.32 -13.52 1.26
CA ALA A 180 -9.75 -12.21 0.97
C ALA A 180 -8.26 -12.14 1.38
N LEU A 181 -7.90 -12.66 2.56
CA LEU A 181 -6.51 -12.70 3.03
C LEU A 181 -5.66 -13.71 2.26
N ILE A 182 -6.22 -14.89 1.92
CA ILE A 182 -5.54 -15.86 1.07
C ILE A 182 -5.23 -15.24 -0.29
N THR A 183 -6.21 -14.57 -0.90
CA THR A 183 -6.03 -13.88 -2.20
C THR A 183 -4.95 -12.81 -2.11
N ALA A 184 -4.96 -11.98 -1.07
CA ALA A 184 -3.93 -10.97 -0.83
C ALA A 184 -2.54 -11.61 -0.69
N GLY A 185 -2.42 -12.70 0.07
CA GLY A 185 -1.18 -13.45 0.23
C GLY A 185 -0.66 -14.02 -1.07
N VAL A 186 -1.52 -14.65 -1.88
CA VAL A 186 -1.16 -15.20 -3.19
C VAL A 186 -0.73 -14.08 -4.16
N ILE A 187 -1.48 -12.99 -4.21
CA ILE A 187 -1.11 -11.82 -5.04
C ILE A 187 0.28 -11.31 -4.65
N LEU A 188 0.57 -11.21 -3.35
CA LEU A 188 1.86 -10.73 -2.87
C LEU A 188 2.99 -11.69 -3.20
N LEU A 189 2.80 -12.99 -2.98
CA LEU A 189 3.78 -14.03 -3.31
C LEU A 189 4.13 -14.01 -4.81
N VAL A 190 3.13 -13.90 -5.66
CA VAL A 190 3.33 -13.95 -7.12
C VAL A 190 3.84 -12.60 -7.64
N PHE A 191 3.05 -11.54 -7.47
CA PHE A 191 3.34 -10.26 -8.12
C PHE A 191 4.35 -9.42 -7.35
N GLY A 192 4.42 -9.53 -6.02
CA GLY A 192 5.45 -8.90 -5.21
C GLY A 192 6.84 -9.49 -5.52
N SER A 193 6.93 -10.83 -5.62
CA SER A 193 8.16 -11.51 -6.01
C SER A 193 8.54 -11.19 -7.46
N TRP A 194 7.57 -11.14 -8.37
CA TRP A 194 7.83 -10.75 -9.77
C TRP A 194 8.32 -9.31 -9.87
N PHE A 195 7.70 -8.37 -9.15
CA PHE A 195 8.19 -6.99 -9.07
C PHE A 195 9.62 -6.94 -8.51
N ALA A 196 9.95 -7.74 -7.50
CA ALA A 196 11.28 -7.79 -6.89
C ALA A 196 12.37 -8.22 -7.89
N VAL A 197 12.08 -9.18 -8.78
CA VAL A 197 13.06 -9.70 -9.76
C VAL A 197 12.98 -9.00 -11.11
N HIS A 198 12.05 -8.06 -11.31
CA HIS A 198 11.89 -7.36 -12.58
C HIS A 198 13.20 -6.67 -13.01
N PRO A 199 13.57 -6.68 -14.30
CA PRO A 199 14.85 -6.14 -14.77
C PRO A 199 15.18 -4.71 -14.32
N THR A 200 14.17 -3.87 -14.10
CA THR A 200 14.35 -2.49 -13.60
C THR A 200 15.04 -2.42 -12.23
N VAL A 201 15.06 -3.50 -11.44
CA VAL A 201 15.77 -3.54 -10.16
C VAL A 201 17.28 -3.35 -10.32
N ARG A 202 17.84 -3.76 -11.48
CA ARG A 202 19.26 -3.62 -11.77
C ARG A 202 19.70 -2.16 -11.95
N LEU A 203 18.75 -1.25 -12.20
CA LEU A 203 19.02 0.17 -12.32
C LEU A 203 19.26 0.84 -10.95
N VAL A 204 18.85 0.19 -9.87
CA VAL A 204 18.99 0.70 -8.51
C VAL A 204 20.14 -0.02 -7.84
N ALA A 205 21.34 0.58 -7.90
CA ALA A 205 22.49 0.05 -7.18
C ALA A 205 22.34 0.27 -5.66
N PRO A 206 22.79 -0.68 -4.83
CA PRO A 206 22.91 -0.42 -3.40
C PRO A 206 23.86 0.77 -3.16
N HIS A 207 23.42 1.71 -2.35
CA HIS A 207 24.27 2.81 -1.91
C HIS A 207 24.53 2.61 -0.42
N PRO A 208 25.75 2.24 -0.01
CA PRO A 208 26.10 2.29 1.40
C PRO A 208 25.96 3.75 1.84
N ALA A 209 25.17 3.98 2.89
CA ALA A 209 24.99 5.31 3.45
C ALA A 209 26.38 5.89 3.81
N THR A 210 26.85 6.87 3.06
CA THR A 210 28.01 7.66 3.47
C THR A 210 27.59 8.51 4.65
N THR A 211 28.38 8.53 5.69
CA THR A 211 28.12 9.19 6.98
C THR A 211 27.83 10.70 6.80
N GLU A 212 28.24 11.31 5.69
CA GLU A 212 28.01 12.71 5.39
C GLU A 212 26.56 13.05 4.97
N GLN A 213 25.80 12.09 4.41
CA GLN A 213 24.41 12.32 4.03
C GLN A 213 23.43 12.25 5.20
N ALA A 214 23.85 11.71 6.35
CA ALA A 214 23.04 11.59 7.56
C ALA A 214 23.02 12.87 8.43
N GLN A 215 23.75 13.93 8.08
CA GLN A 215 23.86 15.15 8.90
C GLN A 215 22.77 16.21 8.67
N GLY A 216 21.81 15.97 7.77
CA GLY A 216 20.63 16.82 7.65
C GLY A 216 19.76 16.74 8.90
N ARG A 217 19.40 17.90 9.51
CA ARG A 217 18.41 17.97 10.59
C ARG A 217 17.10 17.36 10.09
N LEU A 218 16.81 16.12 10.50
CA LEU A 218 15.56 15.41 10.15
C LEU A 218 14.33 16.13 10.78
N LEU A 219 14.50 16.77 11.94
CA LEU A 219 13.46 17.51 12.63
C LEU A 219 13.55 18.99 12.27
N THR A 220 12.98 19.36 11.14
CA THR A 220 12.69 20.74 10.78
C THR A 220 11.23 21.06 11.13
N LEU A 221 10.90 22.35 11.32
CA LEU A 221 9.52 22.77 11.57
C LEU A 221 8.58 22.26 10.45
N GLY A 222 9.01 22.35 9.20
CA GLY A 222 8.24 21.84 8.06
C GLY A 222 8.01 20.31 8.12
N THR A 223 9.02 19.54 8.52
CA THR A 223 8.88 18.09 8.71
C THR A 223 7.87 17.76 9.81
N VAL A 224 7.95 18.47 10.93
CA VAL A 224 7.01 18.28 12.06
C VAL A 224 5.58 18.63 11.65
N GLN A 225 5.36 19.78 10.99
CA GLN A 225 4.04 20.19 10.51
C GLN A 225 3.45 19.19 9.52
N THR A 226 4.25 18.71 8.57
CA THR A 226 3.82 17.69 7.60
C THR A 226 3.46 16.38 8.31
N THR A 227 4.28 15.94 9.25
CA THR A 227 4.03 14.71 10.03
C THR A 227 2.72 14.81 10.82
N ILE A 228 2.47 15.95 11.48
CA ILE A 228 1.21 16.21 12.19
C ILE A 228 0.02 16.18 11.23
N GLY A 229 0.13 16.82 10.06
CA GLY A 229 -0.92 16.80 9.05
C GLY A 229 -1.24 15.38 8.56
N ILE A 230 -0.21 14.57 8.29
CA ILE A 230 -0.37 13.16 7.89
C ILE A 230 -0.99 12.34 9.03
N LEU A 231 -0.62 12.59 10.29
CA LEU A 231 -1.23 11.93 11.45
C LEU A 231 -2.73 12.20 11.54
N PHE A 232 -3.15 13.47 11.43
CA PHE A 232 -4.58 13.81 11.43
C PHE A 232 -5.33 13.19 10.25
N MET A 233 -4.73 13.17 9.07
CA MET A 233 -5.32 12.51 7.91
C MET A 233 -5.48 10.99 8.17
N GLY A 234 -4.47 10.34 8.75
CA GLY A 234 -4.56 8.94 9.16
C GLY A 234 -5.66 8.66 10.18
N LEU A 235 -5.86 9.55 11.16
CA LEU A 235 -6.95 9.46 12.12
C LEU A 235 -8.33 9.55 11.44
N VAL A 236 -8.51 10.47 10.48
CA VAL A 236 -9.75 10.59 9.71
C VAL A 236 -10.01 9.30 8.91
N PHE A 237 -9.01 8.80 8.18
CA PHE A 237 -9.17 7.55 7.43
C PHE A 237 -9.49 6.37 8.35
N GLY A 238 -8.79 6.23 9.47
CA GLY A 238 -9.01 5.17 10.44
C GLY A 238 -10.41 5.21 11.06
N THR A 239 -10.90 6.39 11.43
CA THR A 239 -12.26 6.55 11.98
C THR A 239 -13.34 6.26 10.96
N VAL A 240 -13.17 6.72 9.71
CA VAL A 240 -14.10 6.41 8.61
C VAL A 240 -14.11 4.91 8.34
N GLN A 241 -12.94 4.27 8.28
CA GLN A 241 -12.83 2.82 8.04
C GLN A 241 -13.52 2.02 9.15
N THR A 242 -13.22 2.32 10.40
CA THR A 242 -13.82 1.62 11.55
C THR A 242 -15.32 1.89 11.64
N GLY A 243 -15.76 3.12 11.44
CA GLY A 243 -17.15 3.52 11.46
C GLY A 243 -17.99 2.83 10.38
N THR A 244 -17.54 2.87 9.13
CA THR A 244 -18.25 2.21 8.01
C THR A 244 -18.31 0.69 8.20
N THR A 245 -17.22 0.07 8.68
CA THR A 245 -17.20 -1.38 8.96
C THR A 245 -18.14 -1.73 10.10
N SER A 246 -18.17 -0.90 11.16
CA SER A 246 -19.11 -1.10 12.28
C SER A 246 -20.57 -1.00 11.83
N LEU A 247 -20.93 0.02 11.07
CA LEU A 247 -22.28 0.20 10.53
C LEU A 247 -22.68 -0.95 9.61
N ALA A 248 -21.81 -1.37 8.70
CA ALA A 248 -22.08 -2.49 7.80
C ALA A 248 -22.26 -3.80 8.57
N THR A 249 -21.47 -4.02 9.63
CA THR A 249 -21.60 -5.20 10.50
C THR A 249 -22.90 -5.20 11.31
N GLN A 250 -23.29 -4.05 11.87
CA GLN A 250 -24.58 -3.90 12.58
C GLN A 250 -25.79 -4.12 11.65
N ALA A 251 -25.65 -3.74 10.38
CA ALA A 251 -26.67 -4.02 9.36
C ALA A 251 -26.67 -5.49 8.87
N GLY A 252 -25.83 -6.37 9.44
CA GLY A 252 -25.71 -7.78 9.03
C GLY A 252 -24.97 -8.00 7.71
N GLN A 253 -24.30 -6.98 7.18
CA GLN A 253 -23.69 -6.98 5.86
C GLN A 253 -22.20 -6.53 5.91
N PRO A 254 -21.32 -7.20 6.67
CA PRO A 254 -19.95 -6.72 6.93
C PRO A 254 -19.10 -6.54 5.66
N GLY A 255 -19.35 -7.33 4.60
CA GLY A 255 -18.63 -7.22 3.33
C GLY A 255 -18.90 -5.91 2.59
N TYR A 256 -20.06 -5.24 2.82
CA TYR A 256 -20.32 -3.92 2.21
C TYR A 256 -19.37 -2.84 2.71
N ALA A 257 -18.69 -3.02 3.82
CA ALA A 257 -17.66 -2.09 4.29
C ALA A 257 -16.59 -1.85 3.22
N GLY A 258 -16.12 -2.91 2.53
CA GLY A 258 -15.14 -2.79 1.45
C GLY A 258 -15.63 -2.00 0.25
N LEU A 259 -16.90 -2.18 -0.11
CA LEU A 259 -17.52 -1.44 -1.21
C LEU A 259 -17.68 0.05 -0.87
N LEU A 260 -18.06 0.38 0.36
CA LEU A 260 -18.15 1.77 0.84
C LEU A 260 -16.76 2.44 0.84
N HIS A 261 -15.72 1.71 1.23
CA HIS A 261 -14.35 2.21 1.13
C HIS A 261 -13.88 2.43 -0.31
N ALA A 262 -14.26 1.54 -1.23
CA ALA A 262 -13.98 1.73 -2.65
C ALA A 262 -14.64 3.01 -3.19
N LEU A 263 -15.87 3.30 -2.81
CA LEU A 263 -16.58 4.54 -3.17
C LEU A 263 -15.86 5.78 -2.62
N LEU A 264 -15.37 5.73 -1.37
CA LEU A 264 -14.58 6.81 -0.78
C LEU A 264 -13.30 7.06 -1.58
N SER A 265 -12.59 6.00 -1.97
CA SER A 265 -11.37 6.10 -2.76
C SER A 265 -11.63 6.65 -4.17
N ILE A 266 -12.72 6.24 -4.82
CA ILE A 266 -13.14 6.81 -6.11
C ILE A 266 -13.45 8.30 -5.96
N GLY A 267 -14.15 8.70 -4.90
CA GLY A 267 -14.42 10.11 -4.59
C GLY A 267 -13.13 10.92 -4.39
N SER A 268 -12.18 10.38 -3.62
CA SER A 268 -10.87 10.99 -3.38
C SER A 268 -10.06 11.17 -4.66
N ALA A 269 -9.95 10.11 -5.47
CA ALA A 269 -9.27 10.14 -6.76
C ALA A 269 -9.91 11.17 -7.72
N SER A 270 -11.24 11.20 -7.78
CA SER A 270 -11.99 12.15 -8.60
C SER A 270 -11.73 13.60 -8.15
N ALA A 271 -11.75 13.86 -6.85
CA ALA A 271 -11.43 15.18 -6.28
C ALA A 271 -10.00 15.60 -6.61
N GLY A 272 -9.02 14.67 -6.44
CA GLY A 272 -7.62 14.93 -6.77
C GLY A 272 -7.39 15.27 -8.24
N LEU A 273 -8.11 14.62 -9.16
CA LEU A 273 -8.03 14.90 -10.59
C LEU A 273 -8.72 16.21 -11.00
N LEU A 274 -9.79 16.58 -10.30
CA LEU A 274 -10.58 17.80 -10.60
C LEU A 274 -9.98 19.04 -9.94
N LEU A 275 -9.38 18.90 -8.76
CA LEU A 275 -8.85 20.03 -7.98
C LEU A 275 -7.88 20.93 -8.74
N PRO A 276 -6.89 20.42 -9.51
CA PRO A 276 -5.99 21.29 -10.28
C PRO A 276 -6.70 22.09 -11.37
N ARG A 277 -7.77 21.51 -11.97
CA ARG A 277 -8.59 22.19 -12.97
C ARG A 277 -9.46 23.30 -12.33
N LEU A 278 -10.00 23.02 -11.16
CA LEU A 278 -10.81 23.96 -10.40
C LEU A 278 -9.97 25.10 -9.85
N ALA A 279 -8.79 24.80 -9.28
CA ALA A 279 -7.85 25.78 -8.76
C ALA A 279 -7.38 26.78 -9.83
N ARG A 280 -7.13 26.32 -11.06
CA ARG A 280 -6.82 27.19 -12.22
C ARG A 280 -7.96 28.12 -12.60
N ARG A 281 -9.22 27.67 -12.43
CA ARG A 281 -10.41 28.51 -12.73
C ARG A 281 -10.71 29.52 -11.63
N LEU A 282 -10.33 29.22 -10.39
CA LEU A 282 -10.61 30.07 -9.22
C LEU A 282 -9.46 31.00 -8.88
N ASP A 283 -8.39 31.05 -9.70
CA ASP A 283 -7.20 31.91 -9.49
C ASP A 283 -6.58 31.75 -8.06
N MET A 284 -6.77 30.60 -7.43
CA MET A 284 -6.30 30.31 -6.06
C MET A 284 -4.81 30.01 -5.98
N VAL A 285 -4.08 30.12 -7.09
CA VAL A 285 -2.63 29.96 -7.15
C VAL A 285 -2.03 31.25 -7.67
N ARG A 286 -1.97 32.26 -6.82
CA ARG A 286 -1.07 33.39 -6.91
C ARG A 286 -0.05 33.34 -5.77
#